data_45b7e28d0aa0451b401936c373325c2b
#
_entry.id   45b7e28d0aa0451b401936c373325c2b
#
_cell.length_a   1.000
_cell.length_b   1.000
_cell.length_c   1.000
_cell.angle_alpha   90.00
_cell.angle_beta   90.00
_cell.angle_gamma   90.00
#
_symmetry.space_group_name_H-M   'P 1'
#
loop_
_entity.id
_entity.type
_entity.pdbx_description
1 polymer ?
#
loop_
_entity_poly.entity_id
_entity_poly.type
_entity_poly.pdbx_seq_one_letter_code
_entity_poly.pdbx_strand_id
1 'polypeptide(L)'
;PEEEAEPETPEQVGEKLRRMGAELTLRCVLEGILAVVLLHFGLVAEGLLTPVASLDPVIAPAAFYAANLLFLAGALAVGWPVLRDGLQGLKGRPSADTMPALAACGALVQAAVALLNAQSYQNSSWTLLSGVAALGLFLALLGSRVLLTAVRNGYDLAVRSPEGLQGAFRVRDKDLIRVLARSLDQKD
;
A
#
# COMPACT_ATOMS: atom_id res chain seq x y z
N PRO A 1 -3.27 -34.07 -17.78
CA PRO A 1 -1.88 -34.07 -17.47
C PRO A 1 -1.55 -32.67 -16.93
N GLU A 2 -1.38 -32.59 -15.62
CA GLU A 2 -0.79 -31.42 -14.99
C GLU A 2 0.66 -31.40 -15.45
N GLU A 3 1.08 -30.40 -16.22
CA GLU A 3 2.48 -30.11 -16.49
C GLU A 3 3.11 -29.83 -15.12
N GLU A 4 3.91 -30.78 -14.62
CA GLU A 4 4.79 -30.57 -13.48
C GLU A 4 5.72 -29.42 -13.86
N ALA A 5 5.46 -28.23 -13.36
CA ALA A 5 6.33 -27.07 -13.53
C ALA A 5 7.70 -27.45 -12.98
N GLU A 6 8.75 -27.39 -13.81
CA GLU A 6 10.13 -27.63 -13.38
C GLU A 6 10.44 -26.78 -12.14
N PRO A 7 11.10 -27.34 -11.11
CA PRO A 7 11.41 -26.60 -9.90
C PRO A 7 12.29 -25.40 -10.24
N GLU A 8 11.79 -24.18 -9.90
CA GLU A 8 12.52 -22.93 -10.12
C GLU A 8 13.89 -23.01 -9.43
N THR A 9 14.96 -22.63 -10.14
CA THR A 9 16.29 -22.58 -9.54
C THR A 9 16.39 -21.48 -8.48
N PRO A 10 17.25 -21.63 -7.46
CA PRO A 10 17.44 -20.58 -6.44
C PRO A 10 17.74 -19.19 -7.02
N GLU A 11 18.50 -19.12 -8.11
CA GLU A 11 18.82 -17.85 -8.78
C GLU A 11 17.60 -17.18 -9.40
N GLN A 12 16.71 -17.96 -10.04
CA GLN A 12 15.47 -17.46 -10.62
C GLN A 12 14.51 -16.91 -9.55
N VAL A 13 14.40 -17.60 -8.41
CA VAL A 13 13.60 -17.13 -7.28
C VAL A 13 14.15 -15.83 -6.72
N GLY A 14 15.48 -15.73 -6.56
CA GLY A 14 16.14 -14.51 -6.09
C GLY A 14 15.91 -13.30 -7.01
N GLU A 15 15.98 -13.51 -8.34
CA GLU A 15 15.72 -12.46 -9.32
C GLU A 15 14.24 -12.03 -9.31
N LYS A 16 13.32 -12.98 -9.22
CA LYS A 16 11.88 -12.71 -9.11
C LYS A 16 11.55 -11.86 -7.88
N LEU A 17 12.11 -12.20 -6.71
CA LEU A 17 11.96 -11.41 -5.49
C LEU A 17 12.52 -9.99 -5.63
N ARG A 18 13.64 -9.82 -6.34
CA ARG A 18 14.21 -8.49 -6.61
C ARG A 18 13.29 -7.66 -7.50
N ARG A 19 12.77 -8.21 -8.58
CA ARG A 19 11.83 -7.53 -9.50
C ARG A 19 10.57 -7.10 -8.77
N MET A 20 9.96 -8.02 -8.00
CA MET A 20 8.79 -7.70 -7.17
C MET A 20 9.07 -6.58 -6.16
N GLY A 21 10.25 -6.60 -5.54
CA GLY A 21 10.66 -5.55 -4.58
C GLY A 21 10.84 -4.18 -5.25
N ALA A 22 11.41 -4.11 -6.44
CA ALA A 22 11.56 -2.87 -7.20
C ALA A 22 10.19 -2.31 -7.63
N GLU A 23 9.30 -3.16 -8.14
CA GLU A 23 7.95 -2.77 -8.54
C GLU A 23 7.14 -2.25 -7.34
N LEU A 24 7.14 -2.96 -6.21
CA LEU A 24 6.46 -2.50 -4.99
C LEU A 24 7.03 -1.18 -4.47
N THR A 25 8.35 -0.98 -4.55
CA THR A 25 8.97 0.29 -4.16
C THR A 25 8.48 1.44 -5.03
N LEU A 26 8.45 1.25 -6.35
CA LEU A 26 7.94 2.26 -7.27
C LEU A 26 6.47 2.60 -6.99
N ARG A 27 5.63 1.57 -6.80
CA ARG A 27 4.21 1.74 -6.44
C ARG A 27 4.04 2.48 -5.12
N CYS A 28 4.82 2.15 -4.08
CA CYS A 28 4.80 2.88 -2.81
C CYS A 28 5.14 4.36 -2.97
N VAL A 29 6.18 4.69 -3.76
CA VAL A 29 6.57 6.09 -3.98
C VAL A 29 5.47 6.85 -4.73
N LEU A 30 4.95 6.29 -5.81
CA LEU A 30 3.88 6.91 -6.60
C LEU A 30 2.61 7.08 -5.76
N GLU A 31 2.20 6.05 -5.02
CA GLU A 31 1.02 6.11 -4.16
C GLU A 31 1.19 7.13 -3.04
N GLY A 32 2.39 7.22 -2.45
CA GLY A 32 2.71 8.23 -1.42
C GLY A 32 2.57 9.66 -1.96
N ILE A 33 3.05 9.93 -3.18
CA ILE A 33 2.89 11.23 -3.84
C ILE A 33 1.40 11.52 -4.07
N LEU A 34 0.65 10.56 -4.63
CA LEU A 34 -0.78 10.71 -4.89
C LEU A 34 -1.58 10.92 -3.60
N ALA A 35 -1.24 10.21 -2.53
CA ALA A 35 -1.86 10.38 -1.21
C ALA A 35 -1.65 11.80 -0.67
N VAL A 36 -0.43 12.36 -0.77
CA VAL A 36 -0.14 13.74 -0.35
C VAL A 36 -0.95 14.75 -1.19
N VAL A 37 -1.01 14.56 -2.51
CA VAL A 37 -1.80 15.42 -3.39
C VAL A 37 -3.29 15.36 -3.03
N LEU A 38 -3.84 14.16 -2.85
CA LEU A 38 -5.26 13.99 -2.49
C LEU A 38 -5.58 14.49 -1.08
N LEU A 39 -4.66 14.36 -0.13
CA LEU A 39 -4.80 14.97 1.20
C LEU A 39 -4.82 16.49 1.09
N HIS A 40 -3.97 17.09 0.23
CA HIS A 40 -4.02 18.52 -0.03
C HIS A 40 -5.40 18.94 -0.57
N PHE A 41 -5.98 18.20 -1.53
CA PHE A 41 -7.34 18.46 -2.02
C PHE A 41 -8.38 18.41 -0.89
N GLY A 42 -8.28 17.41 0.00
CA GLY A 42 -9.16 17.30 1.17
C GLY A 42 -9.06 18.52 2.09
N LEU A 43 -7.83 18.94 2.42
CA LEU A 43 -7.58 20.08 3.30
C LEU A 43 -7.99 21.44 2.66
N VAL A 44 -7.87 21.56 1.34
CA VAL A 44 -8.37 22.74 0.61
C VAL A 44 -9.90 22.76 0.63
N ALA A 45 -10.57 21.62 0.45
CA ALA A 45 -12.02 21.53 0.51
C ALA A 45 -12.57 21.93 1.89
N GLU A 46 -11.83 21.63 2.97
CA GLU A 46 -12.15 22.05 4.35
C GLU A 46 -11.76 23.51 4.66
N GLY A 47 -11.12 24.21 3.72
CA GLY A 47 -10.65 25.58 3.94
C GLY A 47 -9.43 25.70 4.84
N LEU A 48 -8.74 24.59 5.12
CA LEU A 48 -7.53 24.57 5.97
C LEU A 48 -6.26 24.94 5.21
N LEU A 49 -6.26 24.77 3.88
CA LEU A 49 -5.16 25.15 3.00
C LEU A 49 -5.65 26.03 1.85
N THR A 50 -4.73 26.83 1.33
CA THR A 50 -5.01 27.69 0.17
C THR A 50 -5.07 26.85 -1.12
N PRO A 51 -6.07 27.05 -1.98
CA PRO A 51 -6.17 26.36 -3.25
C PRO A 51 -5.07 26.82 -4.21
N VAL A 52 -4.71 25.92 -5.15
CA VAL A 52 -3.93 26.34 -6.32
C VAL A 52 -4.81 27.20 -7.20
N ALA A 53 -4.31 28.33 -7.71
CA ALA A 53 -5.08 29.39 -8.34
C ALA A 53 -6.08 28.94 -9.43
N SER A 54 -5.77 27.86 -10.16
CA SER A 54 -6.67 27.29 -11.20
C SER A 54 -7.66 26.23 -10.68
N LEU A 55 -7.50 25.79 -9.43
CA LEU A 55 -8.28 24.71 -8.81
C LEU A 55 -8.89 25.18 -7.48
N ASP A 56 -9.49 26.37 -7.51
CA ASP A 56 -10.24 26.89 -6.36
C ASP A 56 -11.63 26.26 -6.33
N PRO A 57 -12.00 25.53 -5.25
CA PRO A 57 -13.30 24.90 -5.15
C PRO A 57 -14.48 25.89 -5.13
N VAL A 58 -14.24 27.14 -4.75
CA VAL A 58 -15.25 28.20 -4.73
C VAL A 58 -15.48 28.79 -6.13
N ILE A 59 -14.36 28.99 -6.89
CA ILE A 59 -14.41 29.63 -8.21
C ILE A 59 -14.74 28.60 -9.30
N ALA A 60 -14.13 27.41 -9.23
CA ALA A 60 -14.23 26.37 -10.24
C ALA A 60 -14.49 24.98 -9.62
N PRO A 61 -15.64 24.76 -8.93
CA PRO A 61 -15.91 23.53 -8.20
C PRO A 61 -15.85 22.28 -9.10
N ALA A 62 -16.38 22.34 -10.31
CA ALA A 62 -16.33 21.20 -11.24
C ALA A 62 -14.89 20.81 -11.62
N ALA A 63 -14.01 21.78 -11.87
CA ALA A 63 -12.60 21.52 -12.18
C ALA A 63 -11.87 20.93 -10.96
N PHE A 64 -12.14 21.42 -9.78
CA PHE A 64 -11.57 20.93 -8.52
C PHE A 64 -11.93 19.46 -8.27
N TYR A 65 -13.22 19.11 -8.33
CA TYR A 65 -13.68 17.73 -8.11
C TYR A 65 -13.29 16.79 -9.25
N ALA A 66 -13.20 17.28 -10.50
CA ALA A 66 -12.69 16.50 -11.62
C ALA A 66 -11.21 16.17 -11.45
N ALA A 67 -10.39 17.13 -11.02
CA ALA A 67 -8.98 16.89 -10.71
C ALA A 67 -8.82 15.90 -9.54
N ASN A 68 -9.59 16.05 -8.47
CA ASN A 68 -9.61 15.11 -7.36
C ASN A 68 -9.94 13.69 -7.82
N LEU A 69 -10.99 13.50 -8.63
CA LEU A 69 -11.38 12.21 -9.17
C LEU A 69 -10.28 11.61 -10.06
N LEU A 70 -9.61 12.42 -10.87
CA LEU A 70 -8.52 11.98 -11.74
C LEU A 70 -7.33 11.46 -10.92
N PHE A 71 -6.89 12.22 -9.91
CA PHE A 71 -5.82 11.78 -9.01
C PHE A 71 -6.19 10.55 -8.20
N LEU A 72 -7.45 10.45 -7.75
CA LEU A 72 -7.95 9.25 -7.06
C LEU A 72 -7.96 8.03 -7.99
N ALA A 73 -8.39 8.18 -9.25
CA ALA A 73 -8.31 7.11 -10.24
C ALA A 73 -6.86 6.65 -10.47
N GLY A 74 -5.91 7.59 -10.49
CA GLY A 74 -4.47 7.29 -10.52
C GLY A 74 -4.02 6.47 -9.32
N ALA A 75 -4.42 6.86 -8.10
CA ALA A 75 -4.13 6.13 -6.88
C ALA A 75 -4.72 4.70 -6.91
N LEU A 76 -5.95 4.54 -7.37
CA LEU A 76 -6.57 3.22 -7.54
C LEU A 76 -5.84 2.35 -8.57
N ALA A 77 -5.31 2.93 -9.64
CA ALA A 77 -4.52 2.21 -10.64
C ALA A 77 -3.17 1.75 -10.08
N VAL A 78 -2.47 2.60 -9.33
CA VAL A 78 -1.21 2.26 -8.64
C VAL A 78 -1.46 1.24 -7.55
N GLY A 79 -2.50 1.43 -6.73
CA GLY A 79 -2.94 0.54 -5.64
C GLY A 79 -3.72 -0.70 -6.11
N TRP A 80 -3.80 -0.96 -7.42
CA TRP A 80 -4.59 -2.07 -7.97
C TRP A 80 -4.37 -3.43 -7.32
N PRO A 81 -3.13 -3.86 -6.98
CA PRO A 81 -2.93 -5.13 -6.29
C PRO A 81 -3.67 -5.20 -4.95
N VAL A 82 -3.60 -4.13 -4.13
CA VAL A 82 -4.31 -4.04 -2.85
C VAL A 82 -5.82 -4.10 -3.06
N LEU A 83 -6.34 -3.38 -4.05
CA LEU A 83 -7.77 -3.39 -4.40
C LEU A 83 -8.23 -4.79 -4.79
N ARG A 84 -7.50 -5.44 -5.70
CA ARG A 84 -7.83 -6.78 -6.18
C ARG A 84 -7.85 -7.79 -5.05
N ASP A 85 -6.78 -7.84 -4.24
CA ASP A 85 -6.63 -8.82 -3.18
C ASP A 85 -7.61 -8.55 -2.02
N GLY A 86 -7.84 -7.27 -1.71
CA GLY A 86 -8.83 -6.85 -0.71
C GLY A 86 -10.26 -7.20 -1.11
N LEU A 87 -10.67 -6.95 -2.37
CA LEU A 87 -12.00 -7.29 -2.87
C LEU A 87 -12.20 -8.82 -3.03
N GLN A 88 -11.14 -9.55 -3.39
CA GLN A 88 -11.19 -11.01 -3.41
C GLN A 88 -11.36 -11.59 -2.00
N GLY A 89 -10.74 -10.96 -0.99
CA GLY A 89 -10.89 -11.32 0.41
C GLY A 89 -12.34 -11.26 0.91
N LEU A 90 -13.20 -10.43 0.33
CA LEU A 90 -14.63 -10.37 0.67
C LEU A 90 -15.40 -11.65 0.32
N LYS A 91 -14.93 -12.41 -0.69
CA LYS A 91 -15.58 -13.65 -1.14
C LYS A 91 -15.17 -14.87 -0.31
N GLY A 92 -14.13 -14.76 0.52
CA GLY A 92 -13.60 -15.88 1.28
C GLY A 92 -13.13 -15.47 2.67
N ARG A 93 -11.82 -15.24 2.83
CA ARG A 93 -11.23 -14.80 4.10
C ARG A 93 -10.79 -13.36 3.99
N PRO A 94 -11.35 -12.43 4.81
CA PRO A 94 -10.89 -11.04 4.83
C PRO A 94 -9.39 -10.96 5.08
N SER A 95 -8.70 -10.17 4.28
CA SER A 95 -7.27 -9.86 4.41
C SER A 95 -7.06 -8.47 5.01
N ALA A 96 -5.82 -8.14 5.34
CA ALA A 96 -5.46 -6.78 5.79
C ALA A 96 -5.79 -5.71 4.73
N ASP A 97 -5.82 -6.10 3.44
CA ASP A 97 -6.10 -5.21 2.31
C ASP A 97 -7.60 -4.95 2.10
N THR A 98 -8.47 -5.73 2.75
CA THR A 98 -9.94 -5.63 2.57
C THR A 98 -10.48 -4.26 2.99
N MET A 99 -10.03 -3.72 4.13
CA MET A 99 -10.50 -2.42 4.62
C MET A 99 -10.02 -1.25 3.75
N PRO A 100 -8.72 -1.15 3.38
CA PRO A 100 -8.26 -0.14 2.43
C PRO A 100 -8.97 -0.21 1.07
N ALA A 101 -9.24 -1.41 0.55
CA ALA A 101 -9.96 -1.59 -0.71
C ALA A 101 -11.40 -1.08 -0.64
N LEU A 102 -12.13 -1.38 0.44
CA LEU A 102 -13.49 -0.87 0.65
C LEU A 102 -13.51 0.65 0.81
N ALA A 103 -12.57 1.21 1.59
CA ALA A 103 -12.46 2.66 1.76
C ALA A 103 -12.19 3.36 0.43
N ALA A 104 -11.33 2.78 -0.41
CA ALA A 104 -11.02 3.30 -1.74
C ALA A 104 -12.21 3.25 -2.70
N CYS A 105 -12.99 2.17 -2.68
CA CYS A 105 -14.24 2.09 -3.44
C CYS A 105 -15.27 3.12 -2.97
N GLY A 106 -15.43 3.30 -1.66
CA GLY A 106 -16.31 4.31 -1.08
C GLY A 106 -15.91 5.73 -1.47
N ALA A 107 -14.61 6.04 -1.40
CA ALA A 107 -14.06 7.33 -1.81
C ALA A 107 -14.26 7.59 -3.32
N LEU A 108 -14.15 6.56 -4.16
CA LEU A 108 -14.42 6.69 -5.59
C LEU A 108 -15.88 7.08 -5.86
N VAL A 109 -16.82 6.40 -5.21
CA VAL A 109 -18.26 6.73 -5.31
C VAL A 109 -18.50 8.15 -4.82
N GLN A 110 -17.93 8.53 -3.67
CA GLN A 110 -18.05 9.87 -3.13
C GLN A 110 -17.49 10.93 -4.11
N ALA A 111 -16.30 10.72 -4.68
CA ALA A 111 -15.66 11.64 -5.60
C ALA A 111 -16.50 11.80 -6.89
N ALA A 112 -17.11 10.72 -7.38
CA ALA A 112 -18.03 10.77 -8.53
C ALA A 112 -19.29 11.58 -8.21
N VAL A 113 -19.91 11.36 -7.04
CA VAL A 113 -21.07 12.13 -6.59
C VAL A 113 -20.71 13.60 -6.39
N ALA A 114 -19.55 13.90 -5.82
CA ALA A 114 -19.05 15.27 -5.66
C ALA A 114 -18.85 15.98 -6.99
N LEU A 115 -18.34 15.29 -8.01
CA LEU A 115 -18.20 15.87 -9.36
C LEU A 115 -19.55 16.13 -10.03
N LEU A 116 -20.48 15.17 -9.95
CA LEU A 116 -21.82 15.32 -10.56
C LEU A 116 -22.65 16.42 -9.91
N ASN A 117 -22.40 16.71 -8.65
CA ASN A 117 -23.12 17.71 -7.86
C ASN A 117 -22.19 18.81 -7.32
N ALA A 118 -21.18 19.22 -8.09
CA ALA A 118 -20.06 20.02 -7.62
C ALA A 118 -20.49 21.29 -6.85
N GLN A 119 -21.48 22.01 -7.34
CA GLN A 119 -22.00 23.23 -6.70
C GLN A 119 -22.68 22.94 -5.35
N SER A 120 -23.50 21.89 -5.30
CA SER A 120 -24.22 21.51 -4.06
C SER A 120 -23.27 20.90 -3.05
N TYR A 121 -22.27 20.15 -3.53
CA TYR A 121 -21.26 19.53 -2.67
C TYR A 121 -20.36 20.58 -2.02
N GLN A 122 -19.94 21.61 -2.77
CA GLN A 122 -19.16 22.73 -2.26
C GLN A 122 -19.87 23.48 -1.11
N ASN A 123 -21.20 23.62 -1.20
CA ASN A 123 -22.00 24.30 -0.18
C ASN A 123 -22.42 23.38 0.99
N SER A 124 -22.03 22.11 0.95
CA SER A 124 -22.34 21.14 2.00
C SER A 124 -21.19 21.04 3.00
N SER A 125 -21.43 20.46 4.18
CA SER A 125 -20.42 20.17 5.20
C SER A 125 -19.80 18.76 5.02
N TRP A 126 -19.78 18.22 3.82
CA TRP A 126 -19.27 16.88 3.57
C TRP A 126 -17.77 16.89 3.32
N THR A 127 -17.04 16.15 4.13
CA THR A 127 -15.57 16.00 4.02
C THR A 127 -15.19 15.13 2.84
N LEU A 128 -14.16 15.51 2.10
CA LEU A 128 -13.64 14.76 0.97
C LEU A 128 -12.68 13.66 1.47
N LEU A 129 -13.07 12.39 1.29
CA LEU A 129 -12.34 11.23 1.84
C LEU A 129 -11.26 10.63 0.93
N SER A 130 -11.08 11.17 -0.27
CA SER A 130 -10.13 10.65 -1.27
C SER A 130 -8.69 10.56 -0.75
N GLY A 131 -8.23 11.57 0.00
CA GLY A 131 -6.90 11.61 0.58
C GLY A 131 -6.69 10.53 1.65
N VAL A 132 -7.69 10.31 2.51
CA VAL A 132 -7.64 9.27 3.55
C VAL A 132 -7.63 7.87 2.91
N ALA A 133 -8.43 7.66 1.86
CA ALA A 133 -8.47 6.40 1.13
C ALA A 133 -7.13 6.09 0.43
N ALA A 134 -6.52 7.08 -0.24
CA ALA A 134 -5.20 6.95 -0.85
C ALA A 134 -4.10 6.68 0.18
N LEU A 135 -4.16 7.33 1.35
CA LEU A 135 -3.25 7.03 2.47
C LEU A 135 -3.40 5.58 2.94
N GLY A 136 -4.63 5.06 3.01
CA GLY A 136 -4.91 3.65 3.32
C GLY A 136 -4.26 2.69 2.32
N LEU A 137 -4.37 2.97 1.01
CA LEU A 137 -3.72 2.20 -0.04
C LEU A 137 -2.18 2.27 0.07
N PHE A 138 -1.64 3.46 0.32
CA PHE A 138 -0.20 3.63 0.55
C PHE A 138 0.31 2.78 1.72
N LEU A 139 -0.37 2.80 2.86
CA LEU A 139 0.01 2.03 4.03
C LEU A 139 -0.09 0.51 3.78
N ALA A 140 -1.09 0.06 3.02
CA ALA A 140 -1.21 -1.35 2.62
C ALA A 140 -0.05 -1.79 1.70
N LEU A 141 0.30 -0.97 0.70
CA LEU A 141 1.47 -1.21 -0.17
C LEU A 141 2.78 -1.21 0.63
N LEU A 142 2.93 -0.31 1.59
CA LEU A 142 4.09 -0.25 2.47
C LEU A 142 4.19 -1.52 3.33
N GLY A 143 3.07 -2.01 3.86
CA GLY A 143 2.99 -3.28 4.59
C GLY A 143 3.43 -4.47 3.73
N SER A 144 2.95 -4.56 2.50
CA SER A 144 3.33 -5.59 1.53
C SER A 144 4.83 -5.53 1.20
N ARG A 145 5.40 -4.33 1.06
CA ARG A 145 6.84 -4.14 0.86
C ARG A 145 7.68 -4.62 2.05
N VAL A 146 7.25 -4.32 3.27
CA VAL A 146 7.95 -4.78 4.50
C VAL A 146 7.91 -6.30 4.58
N LEU A 147 6.75 -6.92 4.29
CA LEU A 147 6.60 -8.37 4.26
C LEU A 147 7.52 -9.01 3.20
N LEU A 148 7.56 -8.47 1.99
CA LEU A 148 8.44 -8.98 0.93
C LEU A 148 9.92 -8.87 1.31
N THR A 149 10.32 -7.79 2.01
CA THR A 149 11.68 -7.62 2.50
C THR A 149 12.03 -8.70 3.53
N ALA A 150 11.11 -9.03 4.44
CA ALA A 150 11.29 -10.09 5.42
C ALA A 150 11.44 -11.47 4.74
N VAL A 151 10.60 -11.76 3.73
CA VAL A 151 10.68 -13.00 2.95
C VAL A 151 12.02 -13.09 2.21
N ARG A 152 12.47 -12.00 1.59
CA ARG A 152 13.74 -11.94 0.88
C ARG A 152 14.93 -12.17 1.83
N ASN A 153 14.95 -11.52 2.99
CA ASN A 153 15.99 -11.72 3.97
C ASN A 153 16.04 -13.18 4.46
N GLY A 154 14.87 -13.79 4.70
CA GLY A 154 14.78 -15.22 5.05
C GLY A 154 15.30 -16.13 3.94
N TYR A 155 14.99 -15.82 2.69
CA TYR A 155 15.49 -16.54 1.54
C TYR A 155 17.01 -16.42 1.39
N ASP A 156 17.57 -15.21 1.49
CA ASP A 156 19.01 -14.97 1.40
C ASP A 156 19.78 -15.74 2.49
N LEU A 157 19.22 -15.84 3.70
CA LEU A 157 19.80 -16.64 4.79
C LEU A 157 19.76 -18.14 4.47
N ALA A 158 18.63 -18.65 3.95
CA ALA A 158 18.49 -20.06 3.62
C ALA A 158 19.44 -20.50 2.48
N VAL A 159 19.66 -19.65 1.49
CA VAL A 159 20.56 -19.94 0.35
C VAL A 159 22.04 -19.85 0.76
N ARG A 160 22.40 -18.93 1.66
CA ARG A 160 23.80 -18.78 2.12
C ARG A 160 24.27 -19.86 3.12
N SER A 161 23.33 -20.56 3.74
CA SER A 161 23.64 -21.60 4.73
C SER A 161 22.99 -22.92 4.35
N PRO A 162 23.42 -23.57 3.23
CA PRO A 162 22.82 -24.83 2.78
C PRO A 162 23.05 -26.00 3.73
N GLU A 163 24.08 -25.94 4.59
CA GLU A 163 24.46 -27.00 5.54
C GLU A 163 23.87 -26.84 6.94
N GLY A 164 23.24 -25.71 7.23
CA GLY A 164 22.64 -25.42 8.53
C GLY A 164 21.13 -25.27 8.43
N LEU A 165 20.36 -26.24 8.93
CA LEU A 165 18.96 -26.06 9.26
C LEU A 165 18.84 -24.97 10.33
N GLN A 166 18.80 -23.70 9.89
CA GLN A 166 18.53 -22.58 10.76
C GLN A 166 17.04 -22.54 11.04
N GLY A 167 16.63 -23.14 12.12
CA GLY A 167 15.27 -23.03 12.62
C GLY A 167 15.05 -21.64 13.22
N ALA A 168 14.05 -20.90 12.77
CA ALA A 168 13.60 -19.73 13.47
C ALA A 168 12.84 -20.15 14.73
N PHE A 169 13.44 -19.96 15.89
CA PHE A 169 12.79 -20.25 17.18
C PHE A 169 12.23 -18.96 17.76
N ARG A 170 11.00 -18.99 18.23
CA ARG A 170 10.47 -17.94 19.08
C ARG A 170 10.98 -18.15 20.49
N VAL A 171 12.09 -17.50 20.84
CA VAL A 171 12.63 -17.58 22.19
C VAL A 171 11.77 -16.72 23.11
N ARG A 172 11.08 -17.36 24.07
CA ARG A 172 10.17 -16.73 25.02
C ARG A 172 10.87 -16.30 26.31
N ASP A 173 12.07 -16.85 26.56
CA ASP A 173 12.85 -16.61 27.78
C ASP A 173 13.94 -15.58 27.51
N LYS A 174 13.92 -14.47 28.28
CA LYS A 174 14.91 -13.40 28.18
C LYS A 174 16.34 -13.83 28.57
N ASP A 175 16.46 -14.80 29.46
CA ASP A 175 17.76 -15.29 29.90
C ASP A 175 18.39 -16.20 28.84
N LEU A 176 17.60 -17.00 28.15
CA LEU A 176 18.04 -17.81 27.01
C LEU A 176 18.50 -16.94 25.84
N ILE A 177 17.83 -15.81 25.59
CA ILE A 177 18.25 -14.82 24.56
C ILE A 177 19.64 -14.26 24.89
N ARG A 178 19.92 -13.93 26.15
CA ARG A 178 21.23 -13.41 26.57
C ARG A 178 22.35 -14.44 26.42
N VAL A 179 22.07 -15.69 26.74
CA VAL A 179 23.05 -16.80 26.58
C VAL A 179 23.34 -17.04 25.10
N LEU A 180 22.30 -17.08 24.24
CA LEU A 180 22.47 -17.23 22.80
C LEU A 180 23.21 -16.05 22.17
N ALA A 181 22.90 -14.82 22.56
CA ALA A 181 23.62 -13.63 22.08
C ALA A 181 25.09 -13.66 22.42
N ARG A 182 25.47 -14.08 23.67
CA ARG A 182 26.86 -14.23 24.06
C ARG A 182 27.59 -15.35 23.32
N SER A 183 26.92 -16.45 23.00
CA SER A 183 27.51 -17.55 22.23
C SER A 183 27.75 -17.22 20.77
N LEU A 184 26.97 -16.26 20.18
CA LEU A 184 27.19 -15.75 18.83
C LEU A 184 28.37 -14.76 18.78
N ASP A 185 28.48 -13.91 19.80
CA ASP A 185 29.55 -12.90 19.93
C ASP A 185 30.95 -13.52 20.18
N GLN A 186 31.00 -14.78 20.64
CA GLN A 186 32.24 -15.51 20.89
C GLN A 186 32.78 -16.31 19.68
N LYS A 187 32.08 -16.28 18.54
CA LYS A 187 32.43 -17.04 17.33
C LYS A 187 33.10 -16.21 16.22
N ASP A 188 33.34 -14.93 16.45
CA ASP A 188 34.21 -14.06 15.69
C ASP A 188 35.58 -13.95 16.39
#